data_14cf1e66f0f39957dfa541319a975077
#
_entry.id   14cf1e66f0f39957dfa541319a975077
#
_cell.length_a   1.000
_cell.length_b   1.000
_cell.length_c   1.000
_cell.angle_alpha   90.00
_cell.angle_beta   90.00
_cell.angle_gamma   90.00
#
_symmetry.space_group_name_H-M   'P 1'
#
loop_
_entity.id
_entity.type
_entity.pdbx_description
1 polymer ?
#
loop_
_entity_poly.entity_id
_entity_poly.type
_entity_poly.pdbx_seq_one_letter_code
_entity_poly.pdbx_strand_id
1 'polypeptide(L)'
;KIIKKNCILVNCAKGIDIKSTSLISEVINKILPSNKLAIMSGPNFALEIALGKPTASLIATQKLSDAKFIANLISSKTFRPYLSNDIIGAQICGAMKNIYAIGCGIIVGKNFGENAVASVISRSFAEIKSVGKKLGAQPETLSGLSGLGDLFLTCSSKKSRNFSLGFDLAKGKKLENILRSKKTIAEGAYTVRAIKKLGVKLKLSLPLNDAIYKILYQDKDINKTIGELLSRPIIKEN
;
A
#
# COMPACT_ATOMS: atom_id res chain seq x y z
N LYS A 1 7.70 -8.91 -29.64
CA LYS A 1 7.69 -7.80 -28.65
C LYS A 1 6.56 -6.83 -29.02
N ILE A 2 5.57 -6.68 -28.14
CA ILE A 2 4.36 -5.88 -28.43
C ILE A 2 4.59 -4.39 -28.07
N ILE A 3 5.46 -4.10 -27.06
CA ILE A 3 5.68 -2.74 -26.56
C ILE A 3 6.78 -2.03 -27.36
N LYS A 4 6.45 -0.83 -27.89
CA LYS A 4 7.42 0.02 -28.61
C LYS A 4 8.45 0.59 -27.64
N LYS A 5 9.74 0.67 -28.05
CA LYS A 5 10.85 1.19 -27.22
C LYS A 5 10.64 2.61 -26.68
N ASN A 6 9.93 3.46 -27.40
CA ASN A 6 9.70 4.86 -27.01
C ASN A 6 8.39 5.05 -26.20
N CYS A 7 7.69 3.98 -25.83
CA CYS A 7 6.49 4.07 -25.02
C CYS A 7 6.86 4.35 -23.56
N ILE A 8 6.16 5.30 -22.94
CA ILE A 8 6.24 5.50 -21.50
C ILE A 8 5.25 4.53 -20.83
N LEU A 9 5.74 3.70 -19.93
CA LEU A 9 4.93 2.76 -19.18
C LEU A 9 4.41 3.43 -17.91
N VAL A 10 3.11 3.47 -17.72
CA VAL A 10 2.50 3.98 -16.48
C VAL A 10 2.02 2.79 -15.65
N ASN A 11 2.75 2.46 -14.58
CA ASN A 11 2.36 1.41 -13.66
C ASN A 11 1.40 1.94 -12.59
N CYS A 12 0.20 1.37 -12.55
CA CYS A 12 -0.82 1.66 -11.54
C CYS A 12 -0.98 0.50 -10.52
N ALA A 13 -0.32 -0.64 -10.75
CA ALA A 13 -0.36 -1.77 -9.84
C ALA A 13 0.37 -1.45 -8.52
N LYS A 14 -0.17 -1.94 -7.42
CA LYS A 14 0.35 -1.70 -6.06
C LYS A 14 0.80 -3.02 -5.46
N GLY A 15 2.07 -3.11 -5.13
CA GLY A 15 2.65 -4.32 -4.55
C GLY A 15 4.15 -4.37 -4.69
N ILE A 16 4.70 -5.50 -4.25
CA ILE A 16 6.12 -5.86 -4.32
C ILE A 16 6.20 -7.27 -4.86
N ASP A 17 7.19 -7.57 -5.69
CA ASP A 17 7.41 -8.93 -6.15
C ASP A 17 7.76 -9.85 -4.96
N ILE A 18 6.96 -10.89 -4.77
CA ILE A 18 7.07 -11.77 -3.59
C ILE A 18 8.34 -12.62 -3.62
N LYS A 19 8.83 -12.96 -4.82
CA LYS A 19 10.01 -13.83 -4.98
C LYS A 19 11.29 -13.07 -4.70
N SER A 20 11.48 -11.94 -5.38
CA SER A 20 12.70 -11.12 -5.30
C SER A 20 12.66 -10.08 -4.18
N THR A 21 11.48 -9.77 -3.61
CA THR A 21 11.23 -8.61 -2.74
C THR A 21 11.56 -7.26 -3.37
N SER A 22 11.61 -7.21 -4.71
CA SER A 22 11.91 -6.02 -5.50
C SER A 22 10.65 -5.17 -5.72
N LEU A 23 10.84 -3.88 -5.86
CA LEU A 23 9.80 -2.98 -6.35
C LEU A 23 9.40 -3.36 -7.79
N ILE A 24 8.14 -3.14 -8.15
CA ILE A 24 7.65 -3.45 -9.50
C ILE A 24 8.44 -2.69 -10.58
N SER A 25 8.88 -1.45 -10.29
CA SER A 25 9.75 -0.69 -11.17
C SER A 25 11.06 -1.40 -11.48
N GLU A 26 11.68 -2.04 -10.50
CA GLU A 26 12.92 -2.80 -10.70
C GLU A 26 12.69 -4.03 -11.57
N VAL A 27 11.56 -4.71 -11.40
CA VAL A 27 11.17 -5.86 -12.22
C VAL A 27 10.90 -5.41 -13.67
N ILE A 28 10.15 -4.32 -13.86
CA ILE A 28 9.86 -3.77 -15.19
C ILE A 28 11.14 -3.34 -15.88
N ASN A 29 12.04 -2.64 -15.20
CA ASN A 29 13.29 -2.15 -15.76
C ASN A 29 14.25 -3.30 -16.19
N LYS A 30 14.20 -4.45 -15.52
CA LYS A 30 14.96 -5.66 -15.95
C LYS A 30 14.40 -6.25 -17.24
N ILE A 31 13.09 -6.19 -17.45
CA ILE A 31 12.43 -6.78 -18.63
C ILE A 31 12.42 -5.81 -19.81
N LEU A 32 12.24 -4.52 -19.54
CA LEU A 32 12.06 -3.45 -20.51
C LEU A 32 12.99 -2.25 -20.21
N PRO A 33 14.33 -2.45 -20.26
CA PRO A 33 15.31 -1.44 -19.82
C PRO A 33 15.32 -0.17 -20.66
N SER A 34 14.81 -0.23 -21.88
CA SER A 34 14.77 0.91 -22.81
C SER A 34 13.49 1.76 -22.68
N ASN A 35 12.52 1.32 -21.88
CA ASN A 35 11.28 2.06 -21.72
C ASN A 35 11.33 2.98 -20.51
N LYS A 36 10.80 4.18 -20.67
CA LYS A 36 10.57 5.07 -19.54
C LYS A 36 9.43 4.54 -18.66
N LEU A 37 9.56 4.70 -17.36
CA LEU A 37 8.57 4.21 -16.39
C LEU A 37 8.05 5.36 -15.53
N ALA A 38 6.75 5.38 -15.36
CA ALA A 38 6.03 6.21 -14.41
C ALA A 38 5.25 5.33 -13.42
N ILE A 39 5.12 5.80 -12.20
CA ILE A 39 4.26 5.21 -11.18
C ILE A 39 3.10 6.18 -10.91
N MET A 40 1.88 5.70 -11.02
CA MET A 40 0.69 6.46 -10.60
C MET A 40 0.18 5.90 -9.28
N SER A 41 0.14 6.73 -8.26
CA SER A 41 -0.27 6.32 -6.90
C SER A 41 -0.99 7.47 -6.18
N GLY A 42 -1.90 7.13 -5.27
CA GLY A 42 -2.70 8.11 -4.52
C GLY A 42 -4.07 7.56 -4.15
N PRO A 43 -4.93 8.37 -3.54
CA PRO A 43 -6.28 8.00 -3.11
C PRO A 43 -7.22 7.86 -4.33
N ASN A 44 -7.13 6.74 -5.05
CA ASN A 44 -7.71 6.52 -6.37
C ASN A 44 -8.67 5.33 -6.39
N PHE A 45 -9.86 5.47 -5.85
CA PHE A 45 -10.91 4.46 -6.08
C PHE A 45 -11.42 4.56 -7.51
N ALA A 46 -11.20 3.51 -8.31
CA ALA A 46 -11.50 3.50 -9.74
C ALA A 46 -12.96 3.88 -10.05
N LEU A 47 -13.93 3.41 -9.26
CA LEU A 47 -15.32 3.74 -9.44
C LEU A 47 -15.59 5.24 -9.24
N GLU A 48 -14.92 5.88 -8.29
CA GLU A 48 -15.11 7.32 -8.04
C GLU A 48 -14.53 8.16 -9.17
N ILE A 49 -13.38 7.76 -9.70
CA ILE A 49 -12.80 8.40 -10.90
C ILE A 49 -13.73 8.24 -12.09
N ALA A 50 -14.24 7.03 -12.34
CA ALA A 50 -15.15 6.75 -13.44
C ALA A 50 -16.47 7.53 -13.35
N LEU A 51 -16.92 7.83 -12.13
CA LEU A 51 -18.09 8.68 -11.85
C LEU A 51 -17.77 10.19 -11.89
N GLY A 52 -16.58 10.58 -12.30
CA GLY A 52 -16.17 11.98 -12.38
C GLY A 52 -16.06 12.71 -11.03
N LYS A 53 -15.86 11.98 -9.94
CA LYS A 53 -15.67 12.61 -8.62
C LYS A 53 -14.27 13.24 -8.51
N PRO A 54 -14.14 14.39 -7.81
CA PRO A 54 -12.86 15.05 -7.63
C PRO A 54 -11.81 14.10 -7.03
N THR A 55 -10.69 13.97 -7.73
CA THR A 55 -9.61 13.06 -7.35
C THR A 55 -8.25 13.73 -7.62
N ALA A 56 -7.30 13.54 -6.71
CA ALA A 56 -5.91 13.92 -6.90
C ALA A 56 -5.02 12.66 -6.84
N SER A 57 -4.00 12.61 -7.70
CA SER A 57 -3.07 11.49 -7.79
C SER A 57 -1.64 11.96 -7.96
N LEU A 58 -0.67 11.14 -7.55
CA LEU A 58 0.74 11.38 -7.79
C LEU A 58 1.19 10.64 -9.04
N ILE A 59 1.98 11.29 -9.88
CA ILE A 59 2.73 10.70 -10.98
C ILE A 59 4.21 10.86 -10.67
N ALA A 60 4.88 9.75 -10.42
CA ALA A 60 6.30 9.72 -10.11
C ALA A 60 7.09 9.12 -11.28
N THR A 61 8.15 9.82 -11.72
CA THR A 61 9.05 9.43 -12.82
C THR A 61 10.47 9.83 -12.48
N GLN A 62 11.48 9.27 -13.15
CA GLN A 62 12.87 9.72 -12.97
C GLN A 62 13.10 11.18 -13.40
N LYS A 63 12.38 11.63 -14.44
CA LYS A 63 12.48 13.01 -14.97
C LYS A 63 11.13 13.68 -14.87
N LEU A 64 11.04 14.81 -14.16
CA LEU A 64 9.78 15.56 -13.98
C LEU A 64 9.11 15.98 -15.30
N SER A 65 9.90 16.14 -16.39
CA SER A 65 9.35 16.39 -17.73
C SER A 65 8.44 15.27 -18.22
N ASP A 66 8.80 14.01 -17.95
CA ASP A 66 7.98 12.85 -18.31
C ASP A 66 6.70 12.79 -17.46
N ALA A 67 6.80 13.11 -16.15
CA ALA A 67 5.63 13.23 -15.28
C ALA A 67 4.68 14.33 -15.75
N LYS A 68 5.22 15.50 -16.13
CA LYS A 68 4.44 16.62 -16.68
C LYS A 68 3.74 16.25 -17.97
N PHE A 69 4.42 15.55 -18.88
CA PHE A 69 3.82 15.04 -20.12
C PHE A 69 2.61 14.14 -19.83
N ILE A 70 2.77 13.15 -18.95
CA ILE A 70 1.69 12.24 -18.57
C ILE A 70 0.55 13.03 -17.90
N ALA A 71 0.89 13.92 -16.96
CA ALA A 71 -0.10 14.73 -16.25
C ALA A 71 -0.98 15.53 -17.22
N ASN A 72 -0.40 16.16 -18.23
CA ASN A 72 -1.14 16.92 -19.24
C ASN A 72 -2.09 16.03 -20.06
N LEU A 73 -1.72 14.75 -20.31
CA LEU A 73 -2.58 13.81 -21.06
C LEU A 73 -3.79 13.33 -20.26
N ILE A 74 -3.67 13.20 -18.92
CA ILE A 74 -4.71 12.58 -18.09
C ILE A 74 -5.45 13.58 -17.19
N SER A 75 -4.98 14.82 -17.14
CA SER A 75 -5.62 15.88 -16.35
C SER A 75 -7.03 16.18 -16.89
N SER A 76 -7.96 16.41 -15.99
CA SER A 76 -9.32 16.80 -16.33
C SER A 76 -9.91 17.74 -15.28
N LYS A 77 -11.14 18.22 -15.45
CA LYS A 77 -11.83 19.05 -14.46
C LYS A 77 -11.99 18.36 -13.09
N THR A 78 -12.01 17.04 -13.07
CA THR A 78 -12.21 16.24 -11.85
C THR A 78 -11.01 15.38 -11.47
N PHE A 79 -9.96 15.32 -12.29
CA PHE A 79 -8.75 14.54 -12.01
C PHE A 79 -7.51 15.43 -12.06
N ARG A 80 -6.89 15.64 -10.88
CA ARG A 80 -5.71 16.50 -10.72
C ARG A 80 -4.46 15.69 -10.42
N PRO A 81 -3.54 15.49 -11.38
CA PRO A 81 -2.24 14.88 -11.12
C PRO A 81 -1.27 15.88 -10.48
N TYR A 82 -0.44 15.36 -9.55
CA TYR A 82 0.72 16.01 -8.96
C TYR A 82 1.99 15.28 -9.40
N LEU A 83 3.10 15.97 -9.47
CA LEU A 83 4.36 15.46 -10.04
C LEU A 83 5.35 15.12 -8.92
N SER A 84 6.12 14.05 -9.11
CA SER A 84 7.23 13.67 -8.23
C SER A 84 8.35 13.01 -9.03
N ASN A 85 9.57 13.06 -8.49
CA ASN A 85 10.68 12.24 -8.96
C ASN A 85 10.96 11.04 -8.02
N ASP A 86 10.14 10.84 -7.00
CA ASP A 86 10.27 9.73 -6.04
C ASP A 86 9.43 8.52 -6.45
N ILE A 87 9.99 7.70 -7.33
CA ILE A 87 9.40 6.42 -7.76
C ILE A 87 9.32 5.42 -6.60
N ILE A 88 10.29 5.45 -5.68
CA ILE A 88 10.40 4.50 -4.58
C ILE A 88 9.29 4.76 -3.57
N GLY A 89 9.15 6.00 -3.09
CA GLY A 89 8.11 6.38 -2.13
C GLY A 89 6.70 6.11 -2.66
N ALA A 90 6.43 6.49 -3.91
CA ALA A 90 5.14 6.24 -4.55
C ALA A 90 4.74 4.76 -4.56
N GLN A 91 5.70 3.84 -4.79
CA GLN A 91 5.44 2.40 -4.82
C GLN A 91 5.31 1.80 -3.42
N ILE A 92 6.26 2.12 -2.52
CA ILE A 92 6.26 1.51 -1.18
C ILE A 92 5.00 1.88 -0.40
N CYS A 93 4.57 3.14 -0.48
CA CYS A 93 3.32 3.59 0.12
C CYS A 93 2.12 2.82 -0.43
N GLY A 94 1.99 2.75 -1.76
CA GLY A 94 0.89 2.04 -2.41
C GLY A 94 0.86 0.55 -2.08
N ALA A 95 2.02 -0.09 -1.90
CA ALA A 95 2.12 -1.49 -1.52
C ALA A 95 1.72 -1.73 -0.06
N MET A 96 2.31 -0.99 0.88
CA MET A 96 2.16 -1.22 2.32
C MET A 96 0.79 -0.83 2.85
N LYS A 97 0.15 0.22 2.33
CA LYS A 97 -1.20 0.63 2.76
C LYS A 97 -2.23 -0.50 2.72
N ASN A 98 -2.12 -1.37 1.74
CA ASN A 98 -3.03 -2.48 1.53
C ASN A 98 -2.95 -3.51 2.68
N ILE A 99 -1.77 -3.69 3.26
CA ILE A 99 -1.56 -4.56 4.43
C ILE A 99 -2.29 -3.98 5.64
N TYR A 100 -2.08 -2.69 5.91
CA TYR A 100 -2.64 -2.04 7.09
C TYR A 100 -4.15 -1.84 7.00
N ALA A 101 -4.69 -1.74 5.78
CA ALA A 101 -6.13 -1.77 5.58
C ALA A 101 -6.76 -3.09 6.04
N ILE A 102 -6.05 -4.24 5.91
CA ILE A 102 -6.49 -5.51 6.51
C ILE A 102 -6.54 -5.38 8.03
N GLY A 103 -5.49 -4.81 8.65
CA GLY A 103 -5.44 -4.56 10.09
C GLY A 103 -6.61 -3.70 10.57
N CYS A 104 -6.88 -2.57 9.92
CA CYS A 104 -8.01 -1.71 10.24
C CYS A 104 -9.35 -2.42 10.08
N GLY A 105 -9.51 -3.24 9.03
CA GLY A 105 -10.70 -4.08 8.85
C GLY A 105 -10.90 -5.07 10.00
N ILE A 106 -9.82 -5.69 10.51
CA ILE A 106 -9.85 -6.56 11.69
C ILE A 106 -10.32 -5.79 12.93
N ILE A 107 -9.74 -4.61 13.20
CA ILE A 107 -10.08 -3.77 14.36
C ILE A 107 -11.57 -3.40 14.33
N VAL A 108 -12.08 -2.96 13.19
CA VAL A 108 -13.49 -2.60 13.02
C VAL A 108 -14.40 -3.83 13.14
N GLY A 109 -14.02 -4.93 12.54
CA GLY A 109 -14.79 -6.19 12.61
C GLY A 109 -14.89 -6.76 14.03
N LYS A 110 -13.87 -6.54 14.88
CA LYS A 110 -13.85 -6.90 16.31
C LYS A 110 -14.50 -5.85 17.22
N ASN A 111 -14.92 -4.71 16.66
CA ASN A 111 -15.53 -3.61 17.41
C ASN A 111 -14.63 -3.03 18.52
N PHE A 112 -13.32 -2.87 18.25
CA PHE A 112 -12.36 -2.31 19.20
C PHE A 112 -12.37 -0.78 19.32
N GLY A 113 -13.25 -0.12 18.56
CA GLY A 113 -13.48 1.31 18.60
C GLY A 113 -12.54 2.13 17.70
N GLU A 114 -12.85 3.41 17.58
CA GLU A 114 -12.20 4.34 16.64
C GLU A 114 -10.78 4.72 17.09
N ASN A 115 -10.53 4.80 18.40
CA ASN A 115 -9.19 5.04 18.92
C ASN A 115 -8.20 3.97 18.48
N ALA A 116 -8.61 2.70 18.44
CA ALA A 116 -7.78 1.61 17.95
C ALA A 116 -7.52 1.73 16.45
N VAL A 117 -8.52 2.12 15.65
CA VAL A 117 -8.34 2.39 14.21
C VAL A 117 -7.34 3.51 13.98
N ALA A 118 -7.50 4.65 14.67
CA ALA A 118 -6.58 5.79 14.58
C ALA A 118 -5.14 5.40 14.96
N SER A 119 -4.99 4.61 16.04
CA SER A 119 -3.69 4.10 16.49
C SER A 119 -3.04 3.18 15.44
N VAL A 120 -3.81 2.27 14.83
CA VAL A 120 -3.29 1.40 13.77
C VAL A 120 -2.86 2.23 12.56
N ILE A 121 -3.65 3.23 12.11
CA ILE A 121 -3.27 4.09 10.98
C ILE A 121 -1.97 4.85 11.29
N SER A 122 -1.86 5.48 12.47
CA SER A 122 -0.67 6.22 12.89
C SER A 122 0.57 5.32 12.92
N ARG A 123 0.48 4.16 13.56
CA ARG A 123 1.60 3.21 13.66
C ARG A 123 1.94 2.58 12.30
N SER A 124 0.95 2.36 11.44
CA SER A 124 1.16 1.93 10.05
C SER A 124 1.98 2.93 9.26
N PHE A 125 1.66 4.22 9.42
CA PHE A 125 2.42 5.28 8.77
C PHE A 125 3.87 5.33 9.27
N ALA A 126 4.11 5.08 10.56
CA ALA A 126 5.47 4.98 11.10
C ALA A 126 6.26 3.80 10.47
N GLU A 127 5.63 2.64 10.27
CA GLU A 127 6.27 1.51 9.57
C GLU A 127 6.56 1.84 8.11
N ILE A 128 5.62 2.48 7.38
CA ILE A 128 5.83 2.95 6.01
C ILE A 128 7.02 3.91 5.94
N LYS A 129 7.10 4.89 6.85
CA LYS A 129 8.23 5.83 6.94
C LYS A 129 9.55 5.10 7.15
N SER A 130 9.57 4.13 8.05
CA SER A 130 10.78 3.35 8.36
C SER A 130 11.30 2.58 7.15
N VAL A 131 10.41 1.88 6.43
CA VAL A 131 10.77 1.15 5.21
C VAL A 131 11.15 2.11 4.09
N GLY A 132 10.35 3.16 3.87
CA GLY A 132 10.59 4.17 2.83
C GLY A 132 11.95 4.84 3.02
N LYS A 133 12.28 5.30 4.23
CA LYS A 133 13.57 5.91 4.55
C LYS A 133 14.75 4.98 4.24
N LYS A 134 14.64 3.69 4.57
CA LYS A 134 15.68 2.70 4.28
C LYS A 134 15.88 2.44 2.79
N LEU A 135 14.84 2.62 2.01
CA LEU A 135 14.89 2.45 0.54
C LEU A 135 15.21 3.75 -0.21
N GLY A 136 15.33 4.89 0.48
CA GLY A 136 15.63 6.19 -0.11
C GLY A 136 14.41 6.97 -0.62
N ALA A 137 13.22 6.67 -0.11
CA ALA A 137 12.01 7.46 -0.38
C ALA A 137 12.08 8.85 0.26
N GLN A 138 11.48 9.83 -0.41
CA GLN A 138 11.42 11.21 0.07
C GLN A 138 10.30 11.37 1.13
N PRO A 139 10.57 12.08 2.25
CA PRO A 139 9.59 12.31 3.31
C PRO A 139 8.29 12.97 2.81
N GLU A 140 8.40 13.87 1.85
CA GLU A 140 7.29 14.60 1.23
C GLU A 140 6.35 13.64 0.47
N THR A 141 6.91 12.66 -0.24
CA THR A 141 6.12 11.62 -0.91
C THR A 141 5.40 10.73 0.09
N LEU A 142 6.09 10.36 1.18
CA LEU A 142 5.51 9.50 2.23
C LEU A 142 4.34 10.20 2.94
N SER A 143 4.42 11.50 3.21
CA SER A 143 3.37 12.30 3.86
C SER A 143 2.32 12.86 2.88
N GLY A 144 2.55 12.72 1.59
CA GLY A 144 1.68 13.23 0.52
C GLY A 144 0.54 12.29 0.13
N LEU A 145 0.05 12.49 -1.12
CA LEU A 145 -1.10 11.76 -1.69
C LEU A 145 -0.89 10.25 -1.75
N SER A 146 0.28 9.80 -2.22
CA SER A 146 0.56 8.36 -2.36
C SER A 146 0.83 7.66 -1.03
N GLY A 147 1.26 8.40 -0.01
CA GLY A 147 1.54 7.90 1.33
C GLY A 147 0.34 8.05 2.25
N LEU A 148 0.34 9.12 3.06
CA LEU A 148 -0.67 9.35 4.10
C LEU A 148 -2.09 9.41 3.51
N GLY A 149 -2.29 10.11 2.38
CA GLY A 149 -3.61 10.25 1.76
C GLY A 149 -4.22 8.91 1.35
N ASP A 150 -3.43 8.08 0.64
CA ASP A 150 -3.91 6.77 0.16
C ASP A 150 -4.01 5.73 1.30
N LEU A 151 -3.14 5.82 2.30
CA LEU A 151 -3.24 5.02 3.53
C LEU A 151 -4.56 5.31 4.25
N PHE A 152 -4.86 6.59 4.52
CA PHE A 152 -6.06 7.00 5.21
C PHE A 152 -7.32 6.53 4.48
N LEU A 153 -7.43 6.83 3.17
CA LEU A 153 -8.56 6.39 2.36
C LEU A 153 -8.78 4.88 2.40
N THR A 154 -7.69 4.11 2.27
CA THR A 154 -7.77 2.65 2.17
C THR A 154 -8.11 2.00 3.50
N CYS A 155 -7.62 2.56 4.61
CA CYS A 155 -7.83 2.07 5.98
C CYS A 155 -9.19 2.44 6.58
N SER A 156 -9.83 3.52 6.11
CA SER A 156 -11.12 3.99 6.65
C SER A 156 -12.33 3.65 5.78
N SER A 157 -12.14 2.98 4.64
CA SER A 157 -13.24 2.72 3.71
C SER A 157 -13.57 1.23 3.55
N LYS A 158 -14.83 0.88 3.77
CA LYS A 158 -15.39 -0.45 3.45
C LYS A 158 -15.33 -0.79 1.94
N LYS A 159 -15.14 0.20 1.07
CA LYS A 159 -14.90 -0.01 -0.37
C LYS A 159 -13.53 -0.62 -0.64
N SER A 160 -12.59 -0.52 0.29
CA SER A 160 -11.29 -1.16 0.19
C SER A 160 -11.42 -2.69 0.30
N ARG A 161 -10.98 -3.40 -0.73
CA ARG A 161 -10.96 -4.87 -0.75
C ARG A 161 -10.14 -5.46 0.39
N ASN A 162 -9.06 -4.79 0.76
CA ASN A 162 -8.18 -5.21 1.84
C ASN A 162 -8.84 -4.98 3.20
N PHE A 163 -9.49 -3.84 3.41
CA PHE A 163 -10.30 -3.59 4.61
C PHE A 163 -11.41 -4.65 4.76
N SER A 164 -12.18 -4.89 3.69
CA SER A 164 -13.24 -5.90 3.69
C SER A 164 -12.73 -7.31 3.97
N LEU A 165 -11.50 -7.67 3.53
CA LEU A 165 -10.88 -8.94 3.87
C LEU A 165 -10.63 -9.03 5.38
N GLY A 166 -10.03 -7.99 5.97
CA GLY A 166 -9.78 -7.93 7.42
C GLY A 166 -11.07 -8.00 8.24
N PHE A 167 -12.11 -7.30 7.81
CA PHE A 167 -13.43 -7.33 8.44
C PHE A 167 -14.04 -8.74 8.41
N ASP A 168 -13.97 -9.42 7.28
CA ASP A 168 -14.47 -10.81 7.12
C ASP A 168 -13.72 -11.80 8.01
N LEU A 169 -12.37 -11.66 8.13
CA LEU A 169 -11.56 -12.47 9.04
C LEU A 169 -11.96 -12.27 10.50
N ALA A 170 -12.21 -11.02 10.91
CA ALA A 170 -12.67 -10.70 12.27
C ALA A 170 -14.03 -11.30 12.60
N LYS A 171 -14.86 -11.57 11.58
CA LYS A 171 -16.14 -12.27 11.69
C LYS A 171 -16.01 -13.81 11.63
N GLY A 172 -14.78 -14.36 11.70
CA GLY A 172 -14.52 -15.78 11.76
C GLY A 172 -14.45 -16.51 10.41
N LYS A 173 -14.49 -15.77 9.28
CA LYS A 173 -14.32 -16.40 7.97
C LYS A 173 -12.85 -16.80 7.76
N LYS A 174 -12.60 -17.98 7.21
CA LYS A 174 -11.24 -18.44 6.87
C LYS A 174 -10.70 -17.69 5.65
N LEU A 175 -9.41 -17.37 5.67
CA LEU A 175 -8.73 -16.66 4.58
C LEU A 175 -8.96 -17.30 3.20
N GLU A 176 -8.83 -18.62 3.11
CA GLU A 176 -9.02 -19.34 1.86
C GLU A 176 -10.43 -19.16 1.28
N ASN A 177 -11.47 -19.21 2.13
CA ASN A 177 -12.85 -19.00 1.70
C ASN A 177 -13.07 -17.57 1.21
N ILE A 178 -12.49 -16.59 1.90
CA ILE A 178 -12.59 -15.18 1.47
C ILE A 178 -11.90 -14.97 0.12
N LEU A 179 -10.72 -15.54 -0.08
CA LEU A 179 -9.98 -15.41 -1.33
C LEU A 179 -10.66 -16.13 -2.50
N ARG A 180 -11.29 -17.29 -2.26
CA ARG A 180 -12.03 -18.04 -3.29
C ARG A 180 -13.36 -17.37 -3.66
N SER A 181 -14.06 -16.78 -2.70
CA SER A 181 -15.38 -16.15 -2.93
C SER A 181 -15.32 -14.80 -3.66
N LYS A 182 -14.19 -14.10 -3.62
CA LYS A 182 -14.04 -12.78 -4.22
C LYS A 182 -13.46 -12.89 -5.63
N LYS A 183 -14.17 -12.33 -6.62
CA LYS A 183 -13.69 -12.19 -8.02
C LYS A 183 -12.45 -11.28 -8.15
N THR A 184 -12.07 -10.56 -7.09
CA THR A 184 -11.01 -9.56 -7.10
C THR A 184 -9.98 -9.83 -6.01
N ILE A 185 -8.71 -9.63 -6.34
CA ILE A 185 -7.58 -9.90 -5.46
C ILE A 185 -7.46 -8.81 -4.37
N ALA A 186 -7.27 -9.23 -3.11
CA ALA A 186 -6.82 -8.36 -2.03
C ALA A 186 -5.28 -8.39 -1.97
N GLU A 187 -4.65 -7.43 -2.61
CA GLU A 187 -3.19 -7.38 -2.82
C GLU A 187 -2.39 -7.41 -1.50
N GLY A 188 -2.94 -6.80 -0.43
CA GLY A 188 -2.32 -6.77 0.90
C GLY A 188 -2.05 -8.14 1.48
N ALA A 189 -2.91 -9.14 1.19
CA ALA A 189 -2.70 -10.50 1.66
C ALA A 189 -1.40 -11.11 1.11
N TYR A 190 -1.02 -10.78 -0.10
CA TYR A 190 0.24 -11.25 -0.70
C TYR A 190 1.42 -10.35 -0.31
N THR A 191 1.22 -9.05 -0.30
CA THR A 191 2.25 -8.04 -0.02
C THR A 191 2.81 -8.17 1.40
N VAL A 192 2.01 -8.56 2.39
CA VAL A 192 2.45 -8.76 3.78
C VAL A 192 3.63 -9.73 3.88
N ARG A 193 3.66 -10.79 3.05
CA ARG A 193 4.76 -11.76 2.99
C ARG A 193 6.04 -11.13 2.44
N ALA A 194 5.92 -10.33 1.40
CA ALA A 194 7.06 -9.64 0.80
C ALA A 194 7.64 -8.58 1.76
N ILE A 195 6.78 -7.79 2.41
CA ILE A 195 7.21 -6.79 3.40
C ILE A 195 7.84 -7.45 4.63
N LYS A 196 7.34 -8.59 5.09
CA LYS A 196 7.99 -9.34 6.18
C LYS A 196 9.43 -9.73 5.81
N LYS A 197 9.64 -10.30 4.62
CA LYS A 197 10.98 -10.65 4.13
C LYS A 197 11.87 -9.39 3.97
N LEU A 198 11.31 -8.33 3.41
CA LEU A 198 12.00 -7.06 3.22
C LEU A 198 12.41 -6.44 4.57
N GLY A 199 11.53 -6.47 5.57
CA GLY A 199 11.83 -5.99 6.94
C GLY A 199 13.04 -6.70 7.55
N VAL A 200 13.10 -8.03 7.43
CA VAL A 200 14.26 -8.82 7.86
C VAL A 200 15.54 -8.38 7.12
N LYS A 201 15.48 -8.26 5.79
CA LYS A 201 16.61 -7.83 4.95
C LYS A 201 17.12 -6.43 5.32
N LEU A 202 16.21 -5.52 5.64
CA LEU A 202 16.51 -4.13 6.02
C LEU A 202 16.84 -3.98 7.53
N LYS A 203 16.75 -5.05 8.32
CA LYS A 203 16.90 -5.04 9.79
C LYS A 203 15.93 -4.07 10.47
N LEU A 204 14.67 -4.06 10.03
CA LEU A 204 13.60 -3.24 10.58
C LEU A 204 12.62 -4.07 11.40
N SER A 205 12.16 -3.50 12.52
CA SER A 205 11.03 -4.02 13.30
C SER A 205 9.72 -3.47 12.70
N LEU A 206 8.84 -4.35 12.23
CA LEU A 206 7.56 -4.01 11.62
C LEU A 206 6.43 -4.76 12.36
N PRO A 207 6.13 -4.38 13.61
CA PRO A 207 5.24 -5.16 14.48
C PRO A 207 3.81 -5.28 13.96
N LEU A 208 3.25 -4.26 13.30
CA LEU A 208 1.91 -4.36 12.71
C LEU A 208 1.90 -5.30 11.50
N ASN A 209 2.88 -5.17 10.61
CA ASN A 209 3.04 -6.10 9.49
C ASN A 209 3.17 -7.54 10.00
N ASP A 210 3.97 -7.77 11.03
CA ASP A 210 4.19 -9.09 11.62
C ASP A 210 2.92 -9.65 12.27
N ALA A 211 2.14 -8.84 12.95
CA ALA A 211 0.86 -9.22 13.53
C ALA A 211 -0.15 -9.63 12.46
N ILE A 212 -0.28 -8.84 11.40
CA ILE A 212 -1.16 -9.15 10.28
C ILE A 212 -0.69 -10.44 9.57
N TYR A 213 0.63 -10.61 9.39
CA TYR A 213 1.18 -11.85 8.83
C TYR A 213 0.83 -13.09 9.68
N LYS A 214 0.97 -13.01 11.01
CA LYS A 214 0.63 -14.09 11.95
C LYS A 214 -0.84 -14.48 11.83
N ILE A 215 -1.74 -13.51 11.76
CA ILE A 215 -3.18 -13.75 11.62
C ILE A 215 -3.48 -14.41 10.28
N LEU A 216 -2.89 -13.93 9.18
CA LEU A 216 -3.20 -14.43 7.83
C LEU A 216 -2.60 -15.80 7.52
N TYR A 217 -1.42 -16.11 8.05
CA TYR A 217 -0.63 -17.27 7.59
C TYR A 217 -0.15 -18.22 8.68
N GLN A 218 -0.40 -17.91 9.95
CA GLN A 218 -0.02 -18.77 11.08
C GLN A 218 -1.22 -19.11 11.97
N ASP A 219 -2.44 -18.83 11.51
CA ASP A 219 -3.70 -19.09 12.21
C ASP A 219 -3.69 -18.57 13.67
N LYS A 220 -2.96 -17.47 13.92
CA LYS A 220 -2.90 -16.89 15.27
C LYS A 220 -4.21 -16.20 15.61
N ASP A 221 -4.69 -16.46 16.83
CA ASP A 221 -5.89 -15.78 17.34
C ASP A 221 -5.74 -14.27 17.32
N ILE A 222 -6.77 -13.57 16.83
CA ILE A 222 -6.76 -12.12 16.66
C ILE A 222 -6.61 -11.40 17.99
N ASN A 223 -7.38 -11.79 19.03
CA ASN A 223 -7.37 -11.13 20.33
C ASN A 223 -6.00 -11.31 21.01
N LYS A 224 -5.45 -12.53 20.95
CA LYS A 224 -4.13 -12.82 21.48
C LYS A 224 -3.04 -12.01 20.77
N THR A 225 -3.10 -11.92 19.43
CA THR A 225 -2.12 -11.16 18.64
C THR A 225 -2.18 -9.66 18.95
N ILE A 226 -3.36 -9.11 19.17
CA ILE A 226 -3.53 -7.71 19.58
C ILE A 226 -3.01 -7.51 21.01
N GLY A 227 -3.28 -8.42 21.93
CA GLY A 227 -2.71 -8.42 23.28
C GLY A 227 -1.17 -8.41 23.26
N GLU A 228 -0.55 -9.23 22.40
CA GLU A 228 0.89 -9.25 22.19
C GLU A 228 1.44 -7.89 21.68
N LEU A 229 0.68 -7.20 20.80
CA LEU A 229 1.06 -5.86 20.35
C LEU A 229 1.02 -4.82 21.48
N LEU A 230 -0.03 -4.85 22.29
CA LEU A 230 -0.22 -3.91 23.40
C LEU A 230 0.73 -4.14 24.57
N SER A 231 1.19 -5.39 24.79
CA SER A 231 2.16 -5.74 25.85
C SER A 231 3.61 -5.46 25.49
N ARG A 232 3.89 -4.87 24.33
CA ARG A 232 5.26 -4.50 23.95
C ARG A 232 5.83 -3.44 24.88
N PRO A 233 7.17 -3.40 25.07
CA PRO A 233 7.80 -2.37 25.88
C PRO A 233 7.39 -0.96 25.46
N ILE A 234 7.18 -0.10 26.45
CA ILE A 234 6.91 1.32 26.23
C ILE A 234 8.17 1.96 25.65
N ILE A 235 8.00 2.62 24.50
CA ILE A 235 9.08 3.29 23.78
C ILE A 235 8.68 4.73 23.48
N LYS A 236 9.68 5.58 23.24
CA LYS A 236 9.44 6.94 22.74
C LYS A 236 8.79 6.87 21.38
N GLU A 237 7.78 7.72 21.13
CA GLU A 237 7.23 7.90 19.79
C GLU A 237 8.23 8.66 18.91
N ASN A 238 8.55 8.08 17.75
CA ASN A 238 9.48 8.65 16.76
C ASN A 238 8.72 9.06 15.50
#